data_8daa46c7caa1e85845b8286b86f7588f
#
_entry.id   8daa46c7caa1e85845b8286b86f7588f
#
_cell.length_a   1.000
_cell.length_b   1.000
_cell.length_c   1.000
_cell.angle_alpha   90.00
_cell.angle_beta   90.00
_cell.angle_gamma   90.00
#
_symmetry.space_group_name_H-M   'P 1'
#
loop_
_entity.id
_entity.type
_entity.pdbx_description
1 polymer ?
#
loop_
_entity_poly.entity_id
_entity_poly.type
_entity_poly.pdbx_seq_one_letter_code
_entity_poly.pdbx_strand_id
1 'polypeptide(L)'
;SQVGAQIRDVPTEHVGEYMARLFIGHWDRDEHRNPIVSLIYAALSDTTAAAMLREFITVNFTLPVVERVGADRPQLRAALLAAQLLGFGLSRYVLAFDALTSTPSAELVAVLGATLQHTCTSPLSAAERQS
;
A
#
# COMPACT_ATOMS: atom_id res chain seq x y z
N SER A 1 3.73 3.38 14.91
CA SER A 1 4.40 3.49 13.62
C SER A 1 4.32 4.92 13.10
N GLN A 2 5.20 5.25 12.17
CA GLN A 2 5.19 6.58 11.55
C GLN A 2 3.86 6.86 10.85
N VAL A 3 3.32 5.87 10.17
CA VAL A 3 2.04 6.03 9.46
C VAL A 3 0.93 6.32 10.47
N GLY A 4 0.86 5.54 11.54
CA GLY A 4 -0.17 5.75 12.57
C GLY A 4 -0.10 7.10 13.26
N ALA A 5 1.11 7.61 13.49
CA ALA A 5 1.29 8.90 14.15
C ALA A 5 0.91 10.07 13.24
N GLN A 6 1.23 9.99 11.95
CA GLN A 6 1.04 11.10 11.00
C GLN A 6 -0.31 11.08 10.31
N ILE A 7 -0.94 9.91 10.20
CA ILE A 7 -2.18 9.76 9.43
C ILE A 7 -3.32 10.61 10.00
N ARG A 8 -3.28 10.92 11.28
CA ARG A 8 -4.34 11.72 11.92
C ARG A 8 -4.47 13.12 11.35
N ASP A 9 -3.37 13.66 10.79
CA ASP A 9 -3.35 15.00 10.23
C ASP A 9 -3.67 15.03 8.74
N VAL A 10 -3.87 13.85 8.13
CA VAL A 10 -4.16 13.75 6.71
C VAL A 10 -5.67 13.73 6.49
N PRO A 11 -6.23 14.61 5.64
CA PRO A 11 -7.65 14.53 5.31
C PRO A 11 -7.99 13.18 4.70
N THR A 12 -9.19 12.68 5.00
CA THR A 12 -9.59 11.34 4.54
C THR A 12 -9.58 11.22 3.02
N GLU A 13 -9.86 12.31 2.30
CA GLU A 13 -9.84 12.33 0.84
C GLU A 13 -8.45 12.29 0.23
N HIS A 14 -7.40 12.36 1.06
CA HIS A 14 -5.99 12.34 0.61
C HIS A 14 -5.17 11.18 1.17
N VAL A 15 -5.81 10.23 1.86
CA VAL A 15 -5.06 9.13 2.47
C VAL A 15 -4.39 8.22 1.43
N GLY A 16 -5.04 8.03 0.28
CA GLY A 16 -4.45 7.21 -0.80
C GLY A 16 -3.18 7.81 -1.35
N GLU A 17 -3.19 9.10 -1.65
CA GLU A 17 -2.00 9.80 -2.14
C GLU A 17 -0.90 9.81 -1.09
N TYR A 18 -1.26 10.06 0.17
CA TYR A 18 -0.31 10.04 1.27
C TYR A 18 0.40 8.69 1.36
N MET A 19 -0.37 7.59 1.30
CA MET A 19 0.18 6.24 1.36
C MET A 19 1.10 5.96 0.17
N ALA A 20 0.68 6.35 -1.05
CA ALA A 20 1.50 6.18 -2.25
C ALA A 20 2.81 6.94 -2.15
N ARG A 21 2.77 8.17 -1.66
CA ARG A 21 3.95 9.02 -1.52
C ARG A 21 4.95 8.40 -0.53
N LEU A 22 4.47 7.93 0.60
CA LEU A 22 5.36 7.27 1.58
C LEU A 22 5.97 6.00 1.02
N PHE A 23 5.17 5.18 0.37
CA PHE A 23 5.61 3.90 -0.16
C PHE A 23 6.65 4.07 -1.28
N ILE A 24 6.32 4.87 -2.26
CA ILE A 24 7.23 5.11 -3.40
C ILE A 24 8.51 5.83 -2.93
N GLY A 25 8.36 6.81 -2.05
CA GLY A 25 9.52 7.52 -1.50
C GLY A 25 10.47 6.60 -0.75
N HIS A 26 9.91 5.69 0.05
CA HIS A 26 10.72 4.74 0.81
C HIS A 26 11.47 3.77 -0.12
N TRP A 27 10.77 3.20 -1.11
CA TRP A 27 11.38 2.27 -2.04
C TRP A 27 12.42 2.94 -2.93
N ASP A 28 12.16 4.16 -3.40
CA ASP A 28 13.11 4.89 -4.25
C ASP A 28 14.41 5.20 -3.50
N ARG A 29 14.31 5.52 -2.19
CA ARG A 29 15.50 5.81 -1.39
C ARG A 29 16.32 4.57 -1.08
N ASP A 30 15.67 3.43 -0.86
CA ASP A 30 16.30 2.21 -0.38
C ASP A 30 16.33 1.11 -1.43
N GLU A 31 16.35 1.49 -2.70
CA GLU A 31 16.23 0.58 -3.84
C GLU A 31 17.19 -0.61 -3.77
N HIS A 32 18.43 -0.37 -3.35
CA HIS A 32 19.45 -1.42 -3.29
C HIS A 32 19.51 -2.17 -1.96
N ARG A 33 18.79 -1.73 -0.95
CA ARG A 33 18.85 -2.28 0.41
C ARG A 33 17.49 -2.53 1.02
N ASN A 34 16.46 -2.60 0.19
CA ASN A 34 15.11 -2.71 0.72
C ASN A 34 14.88 -4.08 1.37
N PRO A 35 14.71 -4.15 2.69
CA PRO A 35 14.52 -5.42 3.38
C PRO A 35 13.20 -6.10 3.02
N ILE A 36 12.25 -5.35 2.49
CA ILE A 36 10.95 -5.91 2.11
C ILE A 36 11.10 -6.94 1.00
N VAL A 37 12.00 -6.70 0.04
CA VAL A 37 12.25 -7.65 -1.05
C VAL A 37 12.76 -8.98 -0.47
N SER A 38 13.71 -8.91 0.45
CA SER A 38 14.24 -10.12 1.12
C SER A 38 13.16 -10.85 1.91
N LEU A 39 12.30 -10.10 2.59
CA LEU A 39 11.20 -10.67 3.36
C LEU A 39 10.18 -11.36 2.45
N ILE A 40 9.92 -10.78 1.28
CA ILE A 40 9.02 -11.39 0.29
C ILE A 40 9.59 -12.73 -0.18
N TYR A 41 10.89 -12.77 -0.51
CA TYR A 41 11.52 -14.02 -0.92
C TYR A 41 11.45 -15.08 0.18
N ALA A 42 11.72 -14.69 1.43
CA ALA A 42 11.62 -15.61 2.57
C ALA A 42 10.19 -16.12 2.74
N ALA A 43 9.20 -15.24 2.56
CA ALA A 43 7.79 -15.59 2.73
C ALA A 43 7.31 -16.62 1.70
N LEU A 44 7.94 -16.69 0.53
CA LEU A 44 7.55 -17.65 -0.50
C LEU A 44 7.84 -19.09 -0.11
N SER A 45 8.79 -19.32 0.80
CA SER A 45 9.19 -20.67 1.19
C SER A 45 9.03 -20.98 2.69
N ASP A 46 8.60 -20.00 3.49
CA ASP A 46 8.53 -20.15 4.95
C ASP A 46 7.25 -19.50 5.46
N THR A 47 6.35 -20.32 6.02
CA THR A 47 5.05 -19.84 6.51
C THR A 47 5.20 -18.90 7.70
N THR A 48 6.22 -19.08 8.53
CA THR A 48 6.49 -18.17 9.65
C THR A 48 6.90 -16.79 9.13
N ALA A 49 7.80 -16.74 8.14
CA ALA A 49 8.21 -15.50 7.51
C ALA A 49 7.03 -14.80 6.84
N ALA A 50 6.16 -15.56 6.18
CA ALA A 50 4.95 -15.02 5.57
C ALA A 50 4.04 -14.35 6.60
N ALA A 51 3.84 -15.02 7.75
CA ALA A 51 3.02 -14.46 8.82
C ALA A 51 3.60 -13.18 9.39
N MET A 52 4.92 -13.14 9.56
CA MET A 52 5.61 -11.95 10.06
C MET A 52 5.48 -10.77 9.09
N LEU A 53 5.66 -11.02 7.81
CA LEU A 53 5.54 -9.99 6.79
C LEU A 53 4.10 -9.45 6.72
N ARG A 54 3.13 -10.37 6.73
CA ARG A 54 1.70 -9.99 6.72
C ARG A 54 1.37 -9.09 7.91
N GLU A 55 1.80 -9.47 9.10
CA GLU A 55 1.53 -8.70 10.30
C GLU A 55 2.23 -7.35 10.27
N PHE A 56 3.47 -7.31 9.82
CA PHE A 56 4.25 -6.08 9.73
C PHE A 56 3.54 -5.08 8.80
N ILE A 57 3.12 -5.50 7.63
CA ILE A 57 2.46 -4.63 6.66
C ILE A 57 1.11 -4.15 7.21
N THR A 58 0.34 -5.07 7.79
CA THR A 58 -0.99 -4.74 8.31
C THR A 58 -0.90 -3.73 9.45
N VAL A 59 -0.08 -4.01 10.45
CA VAL A 59 -0.01 -3.19 11.66
C VAL A 59 0.64 -1.84 11.39
N ASN A 60 1.67 -1.81 10.57
CA ASN A 60 2.47 -0.59 10.37
C ASN A 60 2.01 0.29 9.22
N PHE A 61 1.28 -0.26 8.25
CA PHE A 61 0.92 0.50 7.05
C PHE A 61 -0.57 0.56 6.76
N THR A 62 -1.19 -0.59 6.53
CA THR A 62 -2.52 -0.58 5.92
C THR A 62 -3.65 -0.36 6.92
N LEU A 63 -3.61 -1.03 8.06
CA LEU A 63 -4.70 -0.92 9.03
C LEU A 63 -4.85 0.49 9.63
N PRO A 64 -3.76 1.20 9.99
CA PRO A 64 -3.91 2.57 10.48
C PRO A 64 -4.63 3.49 9.50
N VAL A 65 -4.38 3.34 8.20
CA VAL A 65 -5.06 4.14 7.18
C VAL A 65 -6.54 3.78 7.11
N VAL A 66 -6.85 2.48 7.09
CA VAL A 66 -8.23 2.01 7.00
C VAL A 66 -9.03 2.44 8.25
N GLU A 67 -8.43 2.34 9.43
CA GLU A 67 -9.07 2.78 10.66
C GLU A 67 -9.31 4.28 10.68
N ARG A 68 -8.38 5.06 10.14
CA ARG A 68 -8.52 6.51 10.04
C ARG A 68 -9.73 6.90 9.20
N VAL A 69 -9.95 6.18 8.08
CA VAL A 69 -11.09 6.43 7.19
C VAL A 69 -12.39 5.98 7.81
N GLY A 70 -12.38 4.84 8.50
CA GLY A 70 -13.57 4.34 9.19
C GLY A 70 -14.61 3.69 8.30
N ALA A 71 -14.25 3.28 7.09
CA ALA A 71 -15.18 2.58 6.20
C ALA A 71 -15.39 1.15 6.66
N ASP A 72 -16.43 0.50 6.12
CA ASP A 72 -16.74 -0.87 6.46
C ASP A 72 -15.66 -1.85 5.98
N ARG A 73 -15.71 -3.08 6.48
CA ARG A 73 -14.85 -4.20 6.09
C ARG A 73 -13.37 -3.83 6.15
N PRO A 74 -12.88 -3.35 7.31
CA PRO A 74 -11.51 -2.83 7.42
C PRO A 74 -10.43 -3.84 7.08
N GLN A 75 -10.58 -5.11 7.48
CA GLN A 75 -9.56 -6.12 7.19
C GLN A 75 -9.44 -6.40 5.70
N LEU A 76 -10.56 -6.46 4.99
CA LEU A 76 -10.52 -6.67 3.55
C LEU A 76 -9.89 -5.48 2.84
N ARG A 77 -10.26 -4.27 3.23
CA ARG A 77 -9.67 -3.06 2.64
C ARG A 77 -8.17 -3.02 2.90
N ALA A 78 -7.73 -3.34 4.10
CA ALA A 78 -6.31 -3.38 4.43
C ALA A 78 -5.56 -4.40 3.58
N ALA A 79 -6.13 -5.58 3.38
CA ALA A 79 -5.52 -6.61 2.54
C ALA A 79 -5.45 -6.19 1.07
N LEU A 80 -6.49 -5.52 0.58
CA LEU A 80 -6.49 -5.01 -0.81
C LEU A 80 -5.47 -3.91 -1.01
N LEU A 81 -5.29 -3.04 -0.03
CA LEU A 81 -4.23 -2.02 -0.07
C LEU A 81 -2.86 -2.68 -0.12
N ALA A 82 -2.63 -3.68 0.74
CA ALA A 82 -1.37 -4.42 0.76
C ALA A 82 -1.10 -5.08 -0.59
N ALA A 83 -2.12 -5.70 -1.19
CA ALA A 83 -1.98 -6.34 -2.49
C ALA A 83 -1.55 -5.36 -3.57
N GLN A 84 -2.15 -4.17 -3.59
CA GLN A 84 -1.80 -3.14 -4.56
C GLN A 84 -0.38 -2.61 -4.35
N LEU A 85 -0.01 -2.35 -3.10
CA LEU A 85 1.33 -1.84 -2.77
C LEU A 85 2.41 -2.87 -3.09
N LEU A 86 2.22 -4.13 -2.69
CA LEU A 86 3.19 -5.18 -2.96
C LEU A 86 3.31 -5.45 -4.46
N GLY A 87 2.18 -5.51 -5.16
CA GLY A 87 2.19 -5.70 -6.61
C GLY A 87 2.88 -4.56 -7.33
N PHE A 88 2.61 -3.34 -6.93
CA PHE A 88 3.26 -2.16 -7.51
C PHE A 88 4.77 -2.20 -7.25
N GLY A 89 5.18 -2.49 -6.01
CA GLY A 89 6.59 -2.56 -5.65
C GLY A 89 7.34 -3.62 -6.45
N LEU A 90 6.78 -4.82 -6.54
CA LEU A 90 7.38 -5.88 -7.33
C LEU A 90 7.45 -5.51 -8.81
N SER A 91 6.41 -4.88 -9.33
CA SER A 91 6.34 -4.52 -10.75
C SER A 91 7.33 -3.43 -11.13
N ARG A 92 7.52 -2.44 -10.27
CA ARG A 92 8.45 -1.33 -10.57
C ARG A 92 9.89 -1.69 -10.25
N TYR A 93 10.14 -2.32 -9.10
CA TYR A 93 11.51 -2.44 -8.57
C TYR A 93 12.15 -3.81 -8.81
N VAL A 94 11.35 -4.85 -9.04
CA VAL A 94 11.87 -6.20 -9.28
C VAL A 94 11.71 -6.60 -10.74
N LEU A 95 10.49 -6.55 -11.25
CA LEU A 95 10.22 -6.88 -12.66
C LEU A 95 10.60 -5.75 -13.62
N ALA A 96 10.62 -4.53 -13.09
CA ALA A 96 11.07 -3.35 -13.81
C ALA A 96 10.34 -3.13 -15.15
N PHE A 97 9.00 -3.14 -15.12
CA PHE A 97 8.23 -2.79 -16.31
C PHE A 97 8.62 -1.39 -16.77
N ASP A 98 8.96 -1.25 -18.03
CA ASP A 98 9.43 0.03 -18.60
C ASP A 98 8.47 1.18 -18.33
N ALA A 99 7.19 0.94 -18.46
CA ALA A 99 6.17 1.97 -18.21
C ALA A 99 6.21 2.49 -16.77
N LEU A 100 6.61 1.65 -15.81
CA LEU A 100 6.70 2.05 -14.41
C LEU A 100 8.05 2.66 -14.07
N THR A 101 9.13 2.17 -14.69
CA THR A 101 10.46 2.71 -14.39
C THR A 101 10.72 4.05 -15.06
N SER A 102 10.07 4.30 -16.21
CA SER A 102 10.24 5.55 -16.97
C SER A 102 9.29 6.68 -16.55
N THR A 103 8.24 6.35 -15.81
CA THR A 103 7.29 7.37 -15.36
C THR A 103 7.80 8.06 -14.10
N PRO A 104 7.77 9.41 -14.05
CA PRO A 104 8.24 10.13 -12.86
C PRO A 104 7.49 9.72 -11.60
N SER A 105 8.20 9.68 -10.48
CA SER A 105 7.62 9.27 -9.19
C SER A 105 6.41 10.10 -8.79
N ALA A 106 6.43 11.42 -9.05
CA ALA A 106 5.31 12.29 -8.71
C ALA A 106 4.02 11.89 -9.46
N GLU A 107 4.15 11.48 -10.72
CA GLU A 107 3.02 11.02 -11.50
C GLU A 107 2.52 9.67 -11.00
N LEU A 108 3.43 8.76 -10.66
CA LEU A 108 3.07 7.47 -10.09
C LEU A 108 2.35 7.62 -8.75
N VAL A 109 2.79 8.57 -7.92
CA VAL A 109 2.12 8.86 -6.66
C VAL A 109 0.66 9.26 -6.91
N ALA A 110 0.42 10.12 -7.90
CA ALA A 110 -0.94 10.55 -8.20
C ALA A 110 -1.81 9.39 -8.70
N VAL A 111 -1.30 8.60 -9.62
CA VAL A 111 -2.07 7.49 -10.22
C VAL A 111 -2.30 6.37 -9.21
N LEU A 112 -1.26 5.92 -8.55
CA LEU A 112 -1.39 4.87 -7.52
C LEU A 112 -2.25 5.37 -6.36
N GLY A 113 -2.04 6.63 -5.96
CA GLY A 113 -2.82 7.24 -4.89
C GLY A 113 -4.31 7.22 -5.15
N ALA A 114 -4.73 7.49 -6.39
CA ALA A 114 -6.14 7.44 -6.76
C ALA A 114 -6.71 6.04 -6.61
N THR A 115 -5.96 5.02 -7.00
CA THR A 115 -6.38 3.62 -6.86
C THR A 115 -6.48 3.21 -5.39
N LEU A 116 -5.50 3.60 -4.59
CA LEU A 116 -5.52 3.31 -3.15
C LEU A 116 -6.67 4.05 -2.46
N GLN A 117 -6.92 5.30 -2.87
CA GLN A 117 -8.02 6.10 -2.32
C GLN A 117 -9.36 5.41 -2.57
N HIS A 118 -9.57 4.91 -3.78
CA HIS A 118 -10.78 4.17 -4.12
C HIS A 118 -10.97 2.97 -3.19
N THR A 119 -9.90 2.21 -2.95
CA THR A 119 -9.95 1.05 -2.07
C THR A 119 -10.27 1.45 -0.62
N CYS A 120 -9.81 2.63 -0.18
CA CYS A 120 -10.07 3.10 1.18
C CYS A 120 -11.50 3.54 1.41
N THR A 121 -12.15 4.14 0.41
CA THR A 121 -13.39 4.89 0.64
C THR A 121 -14.60 4.39 -0.14
N SER A 122 -14.39 3.73 -1.27
CA SER A 122 -15.50 3.36 -2.15
C SER A 122 -16.20 2.07 -1.71
N PRO A 123 -17.49 1.89 -2.04
CA PRO A 123 -18.17 0.64 -1.76
C PRO A 123 -17.49 -0.53 -2.45
N LEU A 124 -17.40 -1.67 -1.75
CA LEU A 124 -16.69 -2.84 -2.25
C LEU A 124 -17.56 -3.80 -3.04
N SER A 125 -18.88 -3.71 -2.92
CA SER A 125 -19.79 -4.60 -3.64
C SER A 125 -20.62 -3.83 -4.65
N ALA A 126 -21.11 -4.55 -5.68
CA ALA A 126 -21.98 -3.95 -6.69
C ALA A 126 -23.27 -3.41 -6.08
N ALA A 127 -23.83 -4.12 -5.09
CA ALA A 127 -25.07 -3.69 -4.41
C ALA A 127 -24.84 -2.39 -3.65
N GLU A 128 -23.71 -2.26 -2.96
CA GLU A 128 -23.35 -1.03 -2.24
C GLU A 128 -23.12 0.13 -3.20
N ARG A 129 -22.50 -0.14 -4.36
CA ARG A 129 -22.24 0.90 -5.35
C ARG A 129 -23.51 1.42 -6.02
N GLN A 130 -24.56 0.60 -6.06
CA GLN A 130 -25.84 1.00 -6.65
C GLN A 130 -26.74 1.76 -5.68
N SER A 131 -26.45 1.66 -4.40
CA SER A 131 -27.21 2.39 -3.40
C SER A 131 -26.51 3.69 -3.03
#